data_f658d89ebb8223b4b918cce3fd1b22d3
#
_entry.id   f658d89ebb8223b4b918cce3fd1b22d3
#
_cell.length_a   1.000
_cell.length_b   1.000
_cell.length_c   1.000
_cell.angle_alpha   90.00
_cell.angle_beta   90.00
_cell.angle_gamma   90.00
#
_symmetry.space_group_name_H-M   'P 1'
#
loop_
_entity.id
_entity.type
_entity.pdbx_description
1 polymer ?
#
loop_
_entity_poly.entity_id
_entity_poly.type
_entity_poly.pdbx_seq_one_letter_code
_entity_poly.pdbx_strand_id
1 'polypeptide(L)'
;MKFRTKPAKGTQDILPEDMALRNYVQDTIRNTYREKGFTQIQTPSVENIELLSNSDGGENLRMLFKILKRGEKLDLEAGEKELSDLGLRFDLTLPLSRFYANNRNDLPMPFKAIQIGDVWRAERPQKGRYRQFMQCDVDIIGESSIVSEIELLTTVPEAIKRLGFDNFKIVINDRRLLKEMVLTSLIDEELFGTVCISLDKVDKIGVEGVRKDLAEKGLTEVQIDALIKRMDTNLASLDSDAAREIKQIIDVVSAYYPVEFDPTLVRGMGYYTGAIFEVQSSEFKGSLGGGGRYDTLLNKYQNDPIPAVGFSIGFERIVDLLKSKNMKVETEEKIAFVYIDPIYLSKAVALSQELVGQGKITSLYQVKKNKIGKKLNRLKEEGFTEIIVVDNLDK
;
A
#
# COMPACT_ATOMS: atom_id res chain seq x y z
N MET A 1 39.70 -0.03 5.25
CA MET A 1 38.35 -0.44 5.68
C MET A 1 37.49 -0.59 4.43
N LYS A 2 36.91 -1.77 4.14
CA LYS A 2 35.98 -1.91 3.00
C LYS A 2 34.57 -1.49 3.48
N PHE A 3 34.00 -0.45 2.87
CA PHE A 3 32.62 -0.05 3.12
C PHE A 3 31.65 -1.15 2.65
N ARG A 4 30.57 -1.32 3.39
CA ARG A 4 29.47 -2.19 2.94
C ARG A 4 28.75 -1.51 1.78
N THR A 5 28.64 -2.19 0.65
CA THR A 5 27.96 -1.68 -0.56
C THR A 5 26.49 -2.14 -0.68
N LYS A 6 26.08 -3.09 0.16
CA LYS A 6 24.70 -3.59 0.17
C LYS A 6 23.82 -2.68 1.01
N PRO A 7 22.57 -2.42 0.58
CA PRO A 7 21.60 -1.67 1.38
C PRO A 7 21.29 -2.36 2.72
N ALA A 8 20.61 -1.66 3.61
CA ALA A 8 20.19 -2.20 4.90
C ALA A 8 19.30 -3.44 4.72
N LYS A 9 19.35 -4.37 5.67
CA LYS A 9 18.56 -5.61 5.59
C LYS A 9 17.06 -5.31 5.50
N GLY A 10 16.42 -5.82 4.46
CA GLY A 10 14.98 -5.62 4.21
C GLY A 10 14.65 -4.35 3.42
N THR A 11 15.68 -3.62 2.93
CA THR A 11 15.54 -2.55 1.96
C THR A 11 16.21 -2.95 0.65
N GLN A 12 15.96 -2.23 -0.43
CA GLN A 12 16.50 -2.54 -1.76
C GLN A 12 16.79 -1.28 -2.56
N ASP A 13 17.78 -1.35 -3.43
CA ASP A 13 18.01 -0.39 -4.49
C ASP A 13 17.08 -0.73 -5.67
N ILE A 14 16.46 0.27 -6.26
CA ILE A 14 15.57 0.10 -7.41
C ILE A 14 16.33 0.53 -8.67
N LEU A 15 16.52 -0.40 -9.59
CA LEU A 15 17.18 -0.13 -10.86
C LEU A 15 16.27 0.63 -11.84
N PRO A 16 16.81 1.30 -12.87
CA PRO A 16 16.02 2.14 -13.78
C PRO A 16 14.84 1.44 -14.45
N GLU A 17 15.01 0.19 -14.90
CA GLU A 17 13.90 -0.59 -15.48
C GLU A 17 12.77 -0.83 -14.48
N ASP A 18 13.13 -1.23 -13.27
CA ASP A 18 12.18 -1.45 -12.18
C ASP A 18 11.50 -0.15 -11.78
N MET A 19 12.25 0.96 -11.81
CA MET A 19 11.69 2.27 -11.49
C MET A 19 10.68 2.73 -12.54
N ALA A 20 10.89 2.45 -13.83
CA ALA A 20 9.92 2.73 -14.87
C ALA A 20 8.59 1.99 -14.63
N LEU A 21 8.65 0.70 -14.30
CA LEU A 21 7.46 -0.08 -13.95
C LEU A 21 6.76 0.47 -12.70
N ARG A 22 7.52 0.82 -11.67
CA ARG A 22 6.97 1.41 -10.43
C ARG A 22 6.26 2.73 -10.69
N ASN A 23 6.84 3.60 -11.53
CA ASN A 23 6.20 4.86 -11.92
C ASN A 23 4.89 4.60 -12.67
N TYR A 24 4.89 3.67 -13.64
CA TYR A 24 3.68 3.28 -14.37
C TYR A 24 2.57 2.82 -13.40
N VAL A 25 2.90 1.95 -12.44
CA VAL A 25 1.93 1.49 -11.44
C VAL A 25 1.41 2.64 -10.57
N GLN A 26 2.31 3.50 -10.08
CA GLN A 26 1.91 4.68 -9.29
C GLN A 26 1.00 5.62 -10.07
N ASP A 27 1.36 5.92 -11.32
CA ASP A 27 0.62 6.86 -12.15
C ASP A 27 -0.76 6.31 -12.51
N THR A 28 -0.85 5.01 -12.82
CA THR A 28 -2.14 4.34 -13.07
C THR A 28 -3.05 4.43 -11.85
N ILE A 29 -2.55 4.10 -10.65
CA ILE A 29 -3.30 4.18 -9.40
C ILE A 29 -3.73 5.63 -9.13
N ARG A 30 -2.77 6.57 -9.15
CA ARG A 30 -3.00 7.99 -8.89
C ARG A 30 -4.06 8.59 -9.83
N ASN A 31 -3.93 8.33 -11.13
CA ASN A 31 -4.84 8.88 -12.13
C ASN A 31 -6.24 8.29 -11.98
N THR A 32 -6.38 6.98 -11.73
CA THR A 32 -7.67 6.34 -11.47
C THR A 32 -8.37 6.98 -10.26
N TYR A 33 -7.64 7.22 -9.18
CA TYR A 33 -8.22 7.85 -7.98
C TYR A 33 -8.60 9.32 -8.23
N ARG A 34 -7.76 10.07 -8.96
CA ARG A 34 -8.07 11.46 -9.32
C ARG A 34 -9.32 11.58 -10.19
N GLU A 35 -9.55 10.65 -11.12
CA GLU A 35 -10.76 10.59 -11.95
C GLU A 35 -12.05 10.43 -11.12
N LYS A 36 -11.93 9.87 -9.90
CA LYS A 36 -13.02 9.70 -8.93
C LYS A 36 -13.12 10.85 -7.91
N GLY A 37 -12.40 11.94 -8.15
CA GLY A 37 -12.46 13.15 -7.33
C GLY A 37 -11.62 13.11 -6.06
N PHE A 38 -10.70 12.16 -5.91
CA PHE A 38 -9.74 12.16 -4.81
C PHE A 38 -8.59 13.14 -5.06
N THR A 39 -8.11 13.77 -4.01
CA THR A 39 -7.01 14.74 -4.03
C THR A 39 -5.79 14.22 -3.31
N GLN A 40 -4.61 14.40 -3.92
CA GLN A 40 -3.37 13.89 -3.32
C GLN A 40 -2.85 14.83 -2.25
N ILE A 41 -2.48 14.24 -1.11
CA ILE A 41 -1.75 14.91 -0.03
C ILE A 41 -0.44 14.18 0.24
N GLN A 42 0.42 14.81 1.03
CA GLN A 42 1.65 14.21 1.52
C GLN A 42 1.84 14.56 2.99
N THR A 43 2.13 13.55 3.80
CA THR A 43 2.50 13.69 5.20
C THR A 43 4.00 13.42 5.39
N PRO A 44 4.65 13.94 6.45
CA PRO A 44 6.04 13.63 6.76
C PRO A 44 6.28 12.13 6.94
N SER A 45 7.50 11.69 6.61
CA SER A 45 7.95 10.31 6.87
C SER A 45 8.33 10.08 8.33
N VAL A 46 8.68 11.14 9.03
CA VAL A 46 9.04 11.15 10.45
C VAL A 46 7.88 11.77 11.24
N GLU A 47 7.41 11.04 12.23
CA GLU A 47 6.31 11.46 13.11
C GLU A 47 6.71 11.37 14.58
N ASN A 48 5.99 12.07 15.45
CA ASN A 48 6.16 11.94 16.88
C ASN A 48 5.85 10.51 17.34
N ILE A 49 6.67 9.97 18.23
CA ILE A 49 6.53 8.60 18.72
C ILE A 49 5.17 8.35 19.38
N GLU A 50 4.60 9.35 20.02
CA GLU A 50 3.28 9.30 20.65
C GLU A 50 2.17 8.98 19.63
N LEU A 51 2.21 9.62 18.45
CA LEU A 51 1.25 9.32 17.37
C LEU A 51 1.36 7.86 16.93
N LEU A 52 2.58 7.39 16.73
CA LEU A 52 2.86 6.06 16.23
C LEU A 52 2.60 4.96 17.27
N SER A 53 2.76 5.27 18.56
CA SER A 53 2.60 4.33 19.67
C SER A 53 1.15 4.15 20.11
N ASN A 54 0.31 5.14 19.89
CA ASN A 54 -1.09 5.16 20.35
C ASN A 54 -2.06 4.46 19.37
N SER A 55 -1.56 3.73 18.39
CA SER A 55 -2.38 2.83 17.59
C SER A 55 -2.77 1.61 18.43
N ASP A 56 -4.07 1.31 18.50
CA ASP A 56 -4.63 0.22 19.28
C ASP A 56 -3.99 -1.14 18.86
N GLY A 57 -3.23 -1.71 19.78
CA GLY A 57 -2.61 -3.02 19.61
C GLY A 57 -1.09 -2.98 19.78
N GLY A 58 -0.59 -3.47 20.90
CA GLY A 58 0.84 -3.50 21.26
C GLY A 58 1.77 -4.23 20.28
N GLU A 59 1.23 -4.91 19.26
CA GLU A 59 2.01 -5.51 18.18
C GLU A 59 2.65 -4.45 17.27
N ASN A 60 1.98 -3.33 17.03
CA ASN A 60 2.47 -2.24 16.19
C ASN A 60 3.72 -1.57 16.77
N LEU A 61 3.87 -1.55 18.09
CA LEU A 61 5.05 -1.02 18.76
C LEU A 61 6.35 -1.75 18.39
N ARG A 62 6.27 -3.05 18.10
CA ARG A 62 7.41 -3.88 17.68
C ARG A 62 7.84 -3.62 16.25
N MET A 63 6.96 -3.01 15.45
CA MET A 63 7.22 -2.70 14.04
C MET A 63 7.85 -1.32 13.83
N LEU A 64 7.92 -0.48 14.87
CA LEU A 64 8.42 0.89 14.75
C LEU A 64 9.94 0.94 14.57
N PHE A 65 10.37 1.73 13.58
CA PHE A 65 11.73 2.25 13.54
C PHE A 65 11.77 3.54 14.37
N LYS A 66 12.36 3.48 15.55
CA LYS A 66 12.54 4.62 16.44
C LYS A 66 13.77 5.42 16.03
N ILE A 67 13.69 6.76 16.14
CA ILE A 67 14.79 7.67 15.88
C ILE A 67 15.30 8.17 17.22
N LEU A 68 16.58 7.95 17.52
CA LEU A 68 17.21 8.38 18.76
C LEU A 68 17.23 9.91 18.87
N LYS A 69 17.01 10.43 20.07
CA LYS A 69 17.26 11.81 20.41
C LYS A 69 18.71 12.19 20.11
N ARG A 70 19.01 13.48 19.98
CA ARG A 70 20.35 13.98 19.63
C ARG A 70 20.89 14.94 20.68
N GLY A 71 22.23 14.99 20.77
CA GLY A 71 22.95 15.92 21.64
C GLY A 71 22.57 15.74 23.10
N GLU A 72 22.36 16.85 23.80
CA GLU A 72 22.03 16.90 25.24
C GLU A 72 20.71 16.22 25.60
N LYS A 73 19.81 16.01 24.62
CA LYS A 73 18.54 15.30 24.83
C LYS A 73 18.69 13.78 24.86
N LEU A 74 19.85 13.25 24.44
CA LEU A 74 20.11 11.81 24.44
C LEU A 74 20.74 11.42 25.77
N ASP A 75 19.96 10.81 26.63
CA ASP A 75 20.41 10.18 27.86
C ASP A 75 20.43 8.65 27.66
N LEU A 76 21.64 8.07 27.61
CA LEU A 76 21.83 6.62 27.42
C LEU A 76 21.51 5.82 28.68
N GLU A 77 21.44 6.46 29.84
CA GLU A 77 21.06 5.82 31.12
C GLU A 77 19.53 5.81 31.33
N ALA A 78 18.81 6.61 30.52
CA ALA A 78 17.35 6.62 30.52
C ALA A 78 16.75 5.28 30.00
N GLY A 79 15.54 4.98 30.44
CA GLY A 79 14.81 3.80 29.95
C GLY A 79 14.54 3.84 28.43
N GLU A 80 14.38 2.67 27.82
CA GLU A 80 14.18 2.54 26.34
C GLU A 80 13.13 3.50 25.76
N LYS A 81 12.07 3.78 26.51
CA LYS A 81 10.99 4.70 26.09
C LYS A 81 11.44 6.15 25.97
N GLU A 82 12.48 6.55 26.71
CA GLU A 82 12.97 7.92 26.76
C GLU A 82 14.08 8.22 25.75
N LEU A 83 14.63 7.18 25.10
CA LEU A 83 15.69 7.33 24.11
C LEU A 83 15.22 7.94 22.79
N SER A 84 13.92 7.90 22.49
CA SER A 84 13.35 8.31 21.22
C SER A 84 12.08 9.10 21.41
N ASP A 85 11.95 10.21 20.71
CA ASP A 85 10.75 11.05 20.63
C ASP A 85 10.13 11.06 19.22
N LEU A 86 10.84 10.51 18.26
CA LEU A 86 10.43 10.41 16.85
C LEU A 86 10.54 8.97 16.35
N GLY A 87 9.81 8.69 15.28
CA GLY A 87 9.88 7.41 14.56
C GLY A 87 9.58 7.57 13.08
N LEU A 88 9.88 6.52 12.30
CA LEU A 88 9.43 6.44 10.93
C LEU A 88 7.99 5.92 10.89
N ARG A 89 7.13 6.53 10.08
CA ARG A 89 5.74 6.07 9.88
C ARG A 89 5.72 4.63 9.36
N PHE A 90 4.86 3.80 9.93
CA PHE A 90 4.69 2.40 9.52
C PHE A 90 3.42 2.15 8.69
N ASP A 91 2.56 3.16 8.60
CA ASP A 91 1.41 3.28 7.69
C ASP A 91 1.21 4.74 7.27
N LEU A 92 0.20 4.99 6.42
CA LEU A 92 -0.18 6.34 5.99
C LEU A 92 -1.45 6.85 6.72
N THR A 93 -2.19 5.97 7.39
CA THR A 93 -3.48 6.29 8.03
C THR A 93 -3.29 7.10 9.32
N LEU A 94 -2.30 6.74 10.16
CA LEU A 94 -2.01 7.53 11.36
C LEU A 94 -1.53 8.95 11.04
N PRO A 95 -0.56 9.16 10.13
CA PRO A 95 -0.21 10.50 9.65
C PRO A 95 -1.39 11.27 9.05
N LEU A 96 -2.31 10.58 8.31
CA LEU A 96 -3.52 11.19 7.78
C LEU A 96 -4.43 11.71 8.90
N SER A 97 -4.59 10.94 9.97
CA SER A 97 -5.46 11.34 11.10
C SER A 97 -4.96 12.63 11.74
N ARG A 98 -3.64 12.76 11.96
CA ARG A 98 -3.02 14.00 12.44
C ARG A 98 -3.15 15.14 11.43
N PHE A 99 -2.92 14.86 10.15
CA PHE A 99 -3.05 15.84 9.07
C PHE A 99 -4.48 16.41 9.03
N TYR A 100 -5.48 15.54 9.04
CA TYR A 100 -6.87 15.94 9.04
C TYR A 100 -7.22 16.79 10.26
N ALA A 101 -6.85 16.34 11.46
CA ALA A 101 -7.11 17.08 12.70
C ALA A 101 -6.54 18.50 12.67
N ASN A 102 -5.37 18.67 12.06
CA ASN A 102 -4.69 19.97 11.99
C ASN A 102 -5.23 20.91 10.89
N ASN A 103 -5.83 20.36 9.84
CA ASN A 103 -6.20 21.12 8.63
C ASN A 103 -7.71 21.07 8.31
N ARG A 104 -8.54 20.45 9.15
CA ARG A 104 -9.95 20.14 8.86
C ARG A 104 -10.80 21.33 8.41
N ASN A 105 -10.49 22.54 8.91
CA ASN A 105 -11.25 23.74 8.60
C ASN A 105 -11.02 24.23 7.15
N ASP A 106 -9.93 23.79 6.52
CA ASP A 106 -9.52 24.17 5.17
C ASP A 106 -9.79 23.04 4.16
N LEU A 107 -10.27 21.88 4.63
CA LEU A 107 -10.55 20.71 3.80
C LEU A 107 -12.03 20.62 3.42
N PRO A 108 -12.35 20.11 2.21
CA PRO A 108 -13.72 19.84 1.82
C PRO A 108 -14.34 18.72 2.68
N MET A 109 -15.67 18.69 2.76
CA MET A 109 -16.41 17.61 3.41
C MET A 109 -17.40 16.97 2.43
N PRO A 110 -17.38 15.64 2.22
CA PRO A 110 -16.37 14.70 2.73
C PRO A 110 -14.98 14.96 2.11
N PHE A 111 -13.91 14.67 2.86
CA PHE A 111 -12.55 14.78 2.38
C PHE A 111 -12.09 13.46 1.75
N LYS A 112 -11.76 13.49 0.48
CA LYS A 112 -11.28 12.36 -0.30
C LYS A 112 -9.80 12.49 -0.55
N ALA A 113 -8.99 11.68 0.12
CA ALA A 113 -7.53 11.77 0.12
C ALA A 113 -6.87 10.63 -0.66
N ILE A 114 -5.79 10.95 -1.37
CA ILE A 114 -4.81 9.99 -1.89
C ILE A 114 -3.50 10.20 -1.15
N GLN A 115 -2.90 9.14 -0.68
CA GLN A 115 -1.53 9.13 -0.21
C GLN A 115 -0.74 8.02 -0.90
N ILE A 116 0.39 8.37 -1.52
CA ILE A 116 1.34 7.42 -2.09
C ILE A 116 2.69 7.73 -1.49
N GLY A 117 3.27 6.78 -0.78
CA GLY A 117 4.54 7.03 -0.10
C GLY A 117 5.09 5.81 0.61
N ASP A 118 6.39 5.92 0.94
CA ASP A 118 7.09 4.88 1.67
C ASP A 118 6.66 4.82 3.14
N VAL A 119 6.61 3.59 3.64
CA VAL A 119 6.42 3.27 5.06
C VAL A 119 7.47 2.26 5.51
N TRP A 120 7.71 2.19 6.82
CA TRP A 120 8.79 1.40 7.38
C TRP A 120 8.29 0.48 8.49
N ARG A 121 8.57 -0.84 8.36
CA ARG A 121 8.21 -1.84 9.37
C ARG A 121 9.42 -2.68 9.76
N ALA A 122 9.75 -2.74 11.05
CA ALA A 122 10.89 -3.48 11.56
C ALA A 122 10.69 -5.01 11.59
N GLU A 123 9.71 -5.52 10.86
CA GLU A 123 9.42 -6.94 10.74
C GLU A 123 10.58 -7.75 10.15
N ARG A 124 10.52 -9.08 10.35
CA ARG A 124 11.48 -9.98 9.70
C ARG A 124 11.23 -9.98 8.17
N PRO A 125 12.20 -9.53 7.36
CA PRO A 125 12.03 -9.48 5.92
C PRO A 125 11.95 -10.89 5.31
N GLN A 126 11.04 -11.02 4.34
CA GLN A 126 10.85 -12.23 3.55
C GLN A 126 10.40 -11.84 2.13
N LYS A 127 10.33 -12.79 1.21
CA LYS A 127 9.88 -12.51 -0.18
C LYS A 127 8.51 -11.84 -0.19
N GLY A 128 8.42 -10.67 -0.84
CA GLY A 128 7.20 -9.85 -0.87
C GLY A 128 6.88 -9.07 0.41
N ARG A 129 7.78 -9.10 1.44
CA ARG A 129 7.67 -8.27 2.65
C ARG A 129 9.01 -7.60 2.92
N TYR A 130 9.03 -6.31 2.67
CA TYR A 130 10.19 -5.45 2.88
C TYR A 130 10.03 -4.64 4.16
N ARG A 131 11.13 -4.13 4.67
CA ARG A 131 11.13 -3.19 5.81
C ARG A 131 10.83 -1.76 5.39
N GLN A 132 11.14 -1.41 4.14
CA GLN A 132 10.71 -0.20 3.46
C GLN A 132 9.91 -0.62 2.24
N PHE A 133 8.70 -0.13 2.11
CA PHE A 133 7.82 -0.44 0.99
C PHE A 133 6.83 0.71 0.77
N MET A 134 6.24 0.76 -0.40
CA MET A 134 5.27 1.79 -0.76
C MET A 134 3.85 1.35 -0.42
N GLN A 135 3.07 2.26 0.15
CA GLN A 135 1.61 2.17 0.24
C GLN A 135 0.98 3.15 -0.75
N CYS A 136 -0.15 2.73 -1.32
CA CYS A 136 -1.02 3.56 -2.16
C CYS A 136 -2.40 3.54 -1.54
N ASP A 137 -2.64 4.50 -0.65
CA ASP A 137 -3.83 4.60 0.17
C ASP A 137 -4.80 5.62 -0.42
N VAL A 138 -6.07 5.31 -0.29
CA VAL A 138 -7.19 6.17 -0.63
C VAL A 138 -8.19 6.14 0.52
N ASP A 139 -8.58 7.32 0.99
CA ASP A 139 -9.42 7.47 2.19
C ASP A 139 -10.54 8.48 1.95
N ILE A 140 -11.70 8.24 2.56
CA ILE A 140 -12.82 9.16 2.63
C ILE A 140 -13.10 9.45 4.10
N ILE A 141 -13.06 10.74 4.47
CA ILE A 141 -13.28 11.20 5.84
C ILE A 141 -14.49 12.12 5.88
N GLY A 142 -15.39 11.89 6.82
CA GLY A 142 -16.55 12.75 7.07
C GLY A 142 -17.84 12.31 6.40
N GLU A 143 -17.90 11.09 5.83
CA GLU A 143 -19.13 10.49 5.31
C GLU A 143 -19.47 9.23 6.11
N SER A 144 -20.65 9.24 6.74
CA SER A 144 -21.08 8.16 7.63
C SER A 144 -21.84 7.04 6.93
N SER A 145 -22.39 7.31 5.74
CA SER A 145 -23.15 6.31 4.99
C SER A 145 -22.25 5.31 4.27
N ILE A 146 -22.83 4.20 3.81
CA ILE A 146 -22.17 3.15 3.04
C ILE A 146 -21.71 3.61 1.65
N VAL A 147 -22.05 4.82 1.23
CA VAL A 147 -21.61 5.41 -0.05
C VAL A 147 -20.09 5.44 -0.12
N SER A 148 -19.40 5.68 1.00
CA SER A 148 -17.94 5.70 1.06
C SER A 148 -17.34 4.33 0.75
N GLU A 149 -17.88 3.25 1.31
CA GLU A 149 -17.45 1.89 1.01
C GLU A 149 -17.69 1.56 -0.48
N ILE A 150 -18.88 1.86 -0.99
CA ILE A 150 -19.24 1.62 -2.40
C ILE A 150 -18.28 2.38 -3.32
N GLU A 151 -17.97 3.63 -2.99
CA GLU A 151 -17.05 4.44 -3.79
C GLU A 151 -15.63 3.87 -3.79
N LEU A 152 -15.10 3.44 -2.64
CA LEU A 152 -13.79 2.79 -2.56
C LEU A 152 -13.79 1.44 -3.29
N LEU A 153 -14.85 0.62 -3.12
CA LEU A 153 -14.96 -0.70 -3.73
C LEU A 153 -15.28 -0.66 -5.24
N THR A 154 -15.56 0.51 -5.80
CA THR A 154 -15.64 0.72 -7.25
C THR A 154 -14.42 1.46 -7.81
N THR A 155 -13.64 2.14 -6.97
CA THR A 155 -12.46 2.91 -7.38
C THR A 155 -11.19 2.07 -7.37
N VAL A 156 -10.93 1.35 -6.27
CA VAL A 156 -9.69 0.58 -6.11
C VAL A 156 -9.61 -0.62 -7.05
N PRO A 157 -10.68 -1.44 -7.20
CA PRO A 157 -10.69 -2.51 -8.19
C PRO A 157 -10.50 -2.03 -9.63
N GLU A 158 -11.01 -0.84 -9.96
CA GLU A 158 -10.76 -0.23 -11.28
C GLU A 158 -9.26 0.04 -11.50
N ALA A 159 -8.55 0.55 -10.51
CA ALA A 159 -7.10 0.73 -10.62
C ALA A 159 -6.36 -0.61 -10.80
N ILE A 160 -6.77 -1.66 -10.07
CA ILE A 160 -6.22 -3.02 -10.19
C ILE A 160 -6.49 -3.58 -11.60
N LYS A 161 -7.69 -3.39 -12.14
CA LYS A 161 -8.06 -3.82 -13.49
C LYS A 161 -7.23 -3.09 -14.56
N ARG A 162 -7.04 -1.77 -14.44
CA ARG A 162 -6.20 -0.97 -15.36
C ARG A 162 -4.72 -1.40 -15.34
N LEU A 163 -4.27 -2.03 -14.27
CA LEU A 163 -2.94 -2.64 -14.17
C LEU A 163 -2.86 -4.04 -14.80
N GLY A 164 -3.95 -4.51 -15.44
CA GLY A 164 -3.98 -5.79 -16.15
C GLY A 164 -4.28 -7.00 -15.26
N PHE A 165 -4.95 -6.79 -14.13
CA PHE A 165 -5.47 -7.88 -13.29
C PHE A 165 -6.98 -7.95 -13.44
N ASP A 166 -7.48 -8.96 -14.18
CA ASP A 166 -8.90 -9.15 -14.43
C ASP A 166 -9.53 -10.23 -13.52
N ASN A 167 -8.70 -11.15 -13.03
CA ASN A 167 -9.14 -12.31 -12.24
C ASN A 167 -9.01 -12.05 -10.75
N PHE A 168 -9.93 -11.26 -10.19
CA PHE A 168 -10.01 -11.00 -8.76
C PHE A 168 -11.46 -10.98 -8.28
N LYS A 169 -11.62 -11.10 -6.97
CA LYS A 169 -12.88 -10.85 -6.26
C LYS A 169 -12.64 -9.94 -5.07
N ILE A 170 -13.67 -9.22 -4.67
CA ILE A 170 -13.71 -8.48 -3.42
C ILE A 170 -14.28 -9.40 -2.37
N VAL A 171 -13.59 -9.53 -1.24
CA VAL A 171 -14.10 -10.23 -0.05
C VAL A 171 -14.44 -9.18 0.99
N ILE A 172 -15.63 -9.26 1.58
CA ILE A 172 -16.15 -8.27 2.51
C ILE A 172 -16.69 -8.92 3.78
N ASN A 173 -16.50 -8.26 4.90
CA ASN A 173 -17.12 -8.57 6.20
C ASN A 173 -17.34 -7.27 6.98
N ASP A 174 -17.78 -7.38 8.24
CA ASP A 174 -17.94 -6.25 9.15
C ASP A 174 -17.45 -6.61 10.55
N ARG A 175 -16.73 -5.70 11.20
CA ARG A 175 -16.23 -5.89 12.58
C ARG A 175 -17.35 -6.09 13.59
N ARG A 176 -18.53 -5.48 13.34
CA ARG A 176 -19.72 -5.65 14.17
C ARG A 176 -20.28 -7.08 14.04
N LEU A 177 -20.31 -7.65 12.83
CA LEU A 177 -20.70 -9.04 12.58
C LEU A 177 -19.71 -10.03 13.18
N LEU A 178 -18.41 -9.76 13.09
CA LEU A 178 -17.38 -10.54 13.76
C LEU A 178 -17.57 -10.54 15.29
N LYS A 179 -17.86 -9.37 15.86
CA LYS A 179 -18.14 -9.24 17.30
C LYS A 179 -19.41 -10.01 17.70
N GLU A 180 -20.47 -9.89 16.92
CA GLU A 180 -21.72 -10.66 17.12
C GLU A 180 -21.46 -12.17 17.06
N MET A 181 -20.68 -12.62 16.08
CA MET A 181 -20.27 -14.03 15.96
C MET A 181 -19.53 -14.52 17.21
N VAL A 182 -18.59 -13.73 17.73
CA VAL A 182 -17.81 -14.08 18.95
C VAL A 182 -18.73 -14.15 20.18
N LEU A 183 -19.55 -13.11 20.42
CA LEU A 183 -20.45 -13.05 21.58
C LEU A 183 -21.51 -14.17 21.56
N THR A 184 -22.10 -14.45 20.40
CA THR A 184 -23.08 -15.54 20.25
C THR A 184 -22.45 -16.93 20.33
N SER A 185 -21.11 -17.02 20.30
CA SER A 185 -20.35 -18.25 20.56
C SER A 185 -19.99 -18.43 22.05
N LEU A 186 -20.63 -17.67 22.94
CA LEU A 186 -20.40 -17.70 24.40
C LEU A 186 -18.96 -17.31 24.79
N ILE A 187 -18.33 -16.46 23.99
CA ILE A 187 -16.98 -15.95 24.22
C ILE A 187 -17.09 -14.52 24.73
N ASP A 188 -16.37 -14.21 25.80
CA ASP A 188 -16.37 -12.88 26.40
C ASP A 188 -15.79 -11.82 25.45
N GLU A 189 -16.31 -10.60 25.49
CA GLU A 189 -15.90 -9.49 24.63
C GLU A 189 -14.40 -9.18 24.74
N GLU A 190 -13.83 -9.35 25.92
CA GLU A 190 -12.38 -9.15 26.18
C GLU A 190 -11.50 -10.06 25.32
N LEU A 191 -12.00 -11.23 24.92
CA LEU A 191 -11.30 -12.19 24.06
C LEU A 191 -11.49 -11.92 22.55
N PHE A 192 -12.31 -10.92 22.17
CA PHE A 192 -12.59 -10.62 20.78
C PHE A 192 -11.31 -10.42 19.94
N GLY A 193 -10.37 -9.61 20.42
CA GLY A 193 -9.10 -9.41 19.75
C GLY A 193 -8.29 -10.70 19.59
N THR A 194 -8.28 -11.53 20.62
CA THR A 194 -7.61 -12.84 20.64
C THR A 194 -8.20 -13.80 19.60
N VAL A 195 -9.53 -13.83 19.49
CA VAL A 195 -10.23 -14.64 18.49
C VAL A 195 -9.92 -14.14 17.08
N CYS A 196 -9.96 -12.82 16.85
CA CYS A 196 -9.62 -12.23 15.57
C CYS A 196 -8.19 -12.60 15.11
N ILE A 197 -7.20 -12.55 16.00
CA ILE A 197 -5.82 -12.98 15.71
C ILE A 197 -5.74 -14.46 15.31
N SER A 198 -6.60 -15.30 15.87
CA SER A 198 -6.65 -16.72 15.51
C SER A 198 -7.32 -16.94 14.17
N LEU A 199 -8.44 -16.26 13.90
CA LEU A 199 -9.16 -16.32 12.63
C LEU A 199 -8.31 -15.80 11.46
N ASP A 200 -7.50 -14.76 11.64
CA ASP A 200 -6.58 -14.23 10.60
C ASP A 200 -5.56 -15.26 10.10
N LYS A 201 -5.41 -16.35 10.84
CA LYS A 201 -4.50 -17.45 10.45
C LYS A 201 -5.21 -18.57 9.68
N VAL A 202 -6.53 -18.53 9.53
CA VAL A 202 -7.30 -19.68 8.99
C VAL A 202 -6.78 -20.15 7.64
N ASP A 203 -6.44 -19.25 6.75
CA ASP A 203 -5.89 -19.56 5.41
C ASP A 203 -4.51 -20.25 5.47
N LYS A 204 -3.78 -20.08 6.58
CA LYS A 204 -2.42 -20.62 6.75
C LYS A 204 -2.39 -21.96 7.48
N ILE A 205 -3.22 -22.08 8.53
CA ILE A 205 -3.18 -23.23 9.44
C ILE A 205 -4.44 -24.10 9.36
N GLY A 206 -5.45 -23.68 8.58
CA GLY A 206 -6.74 -24.37 8.46
C GLY A 206 -7.59 -24.28 9.72
N VAL A 207 -8.83 -24.77 9.64
CA VAL A 207 -9.79 -24.74 10.75
C VAL A 207 -9.26 -25.50 11.97
N GLU A 208 -8.63 -26.66 11.77
CA GLU A 208 -8.04 -27.45 12.86
C GLU A 208 -6.88 -26.73 13.57
N GLY A 209 -6.07 -25.98 12.81
CA GLY A 209 -5.03 -25.15 13.37
C GLY A 209 -5.58 -23.98 14.20
N VAL A 210 -6.69 -23.35 13.73
CA VAL A 210 -7.40 -22.31 14.47
C VAL A 210 -8.00 -22.88 15.77
N ARG A 211 -8.63 -24.06 15.72
CA ARG A 211 -9.16 -24.77 16.88
C ARG A 211 -8.08 -24.93 17.96
N LYS A 212 -6.92 -25.43 17.57
CA LYS A 212 -5.79 -25.62 18.49
C LYS A 212 -5.26 -24.30 19.06
N ASP A 213 -5.08 -23.28 18.23
CA ASP A 213 -4.61 -21.95 18.64
C ASP A 213 -5.58 -21.28 19.63
N LEU A 214 -6.90 -21.46 19.45
CA LEU A 214 -7.92 -20.96 20.39
C LEU A 214 -7.92 -21.73 21.72
N ALA A 215 -7.77 -23.06 21.70
CA ALA A 215 -7.66 -23.88 22.91
C ALA A 215 -6.41 -23.51 23.72
N GLU A 216 -5.26 -23.31 23.09
CA GLU A 216 -4.02 -22.83 23.74
C GLU A 216 -4.18 -21.44 24.39
N LYS A 217 -5.12 -20.63 23.88
CA LYS A 217 -5.50 -19.30 24.41
C LYS A 217 -6.57 -19.35 25.50
N GLY A 218 -7.00 -20.54 25.88
CA GLY A 218 -7.89 -20.76 27.03
C GLY A 218 -9.38 -20.82 26.69
N LEU A 219 -9.79 -20.91 25.44
CA LEU A 219 -11.18 -21.12 25.08
C LEU A 219 -11.58 -22.58 25.31
N THR A 220 -12.82 -22.79 25.76
CA THR A 220 -13.38 -24.13 25.95
C THR A 220 -13.80 -24.77 24.63
N GLU A 221 -13.84 -26.09 24.55
CA GLU A 221 -14.30 -26.80 23.33
C GLU A 221 -15.71 -26.37 22.91
N VAL A 222 -16.61 -26.09 23.85
CA VAL A 222 -17.99 -25.62 23.56
C VAL A 222 -17.96 -24.27 22.85
N GLN A 223 -17.11 -23.35 23.30
CA GLN A 223 -16.94 -22.03 22.67
C GLN A 223 -16.34 -22.16 21.27
N ILE A 224 -15.30 -22.99 21.14
CA ILE A 224 -14.63 -23.24 19.87
C ILE A 224 -15.59 -23.87 18.85
N ASP A 225 -16.33 -24.91 19.22
CA ASP A 225 -17.32 -25.55 18.36
C ASP A 225 -18.42 -24.58 17.91
N ALA A 226 -18.91 -23.75 18.85
CA ALA A 226 -19.90 -22.73 18.54
C ALA A 226 -19.36 -21.68 17.55
N LEU A 227 -18.10 -21.26 17.72
CA LEU A 227 -17.45 -20.30 16.82
C LEU A 227 -17.22 -20.91 15.43
N ILE A 228 -16.66 -22.11 15.34
CA ILE A 228 -16.37 -22.78 14.07
C ILE A 228 -17.65 -23.01 13.27
N LYS A 229 -18.74 -23.42 13.92
CA LYS A 229 -20.04 -23.58 13.26
C LYS A 229 -20.51 -22.25 12.61
N ARG A 230 -20.15 -21.11 13.16
CA ARG A 230 -20.52 -19.80 12.65
C ARG A 230 -19.61 -19.28 11.54
N MET A 231 -18.45 -19.88 11.34
CA MET A 231 -17.58 -19.53 10.23
C MET A 231 -18.20 -19.79 8.85
N ASP A 232 -19.23 -20.64 8.77
CA ASP A 232 -19.98 -20.93 7.54
C ASP A 232 -21.31 -20.15 7.48
N THR A 233 -21.48 -19.09 8.30
CA THR A 233 -22.72 -18.33 8.36
C THR A 233 -22.95 -17.61 7.03
N ASN A 234 -24.15 -17.83 6.46
CA ASN A 234 -24.58 -17.10 5.26
C ASN A 234 -25.12 -15.71 5.64
N LEU A 235 -24.69 -14.68 4.93
CA LEU A 235 -25.14 -13.30 5.12
C LEU A 235 -26.67 -13.17 5.06
N ALA A 236 -27.36 -13.97 4.22
CA ALA A 236 -28.81 -13.95 4.09
C ALA A 236 -29.56 -14.29 5.39
N SER A 237 -28.94 -15.08 6.29
CA SER A 237 -29.50 -15.47 7.58
C SER A 237 -29.33 -14.44 8.69
N LEU A 238 -28.53 -13.38 8.44
CA LEU A 238 -28.27 -12.31 9.39
C LEU A 238 -29.24 -11.12 9.18
N ASP A 239 -29.74 -10.52 10.26
CA ASP A 239 -30.72 -9.43 10.22
C ASP A 239 -30.33 -8.23 11.11
N SER A 240 -29.04 -8.02 11.36
CA SER A 240 -28.55 -6.81 12.03
C SER A 240 -28.38 -5.65 11.03
N ASP A 241 -28.25 -4.40 11.54
CA ASP A 241 -27.98 -3.23 10.70
C ASP A 241 -26.70 -3.43 9.88
N ALA A 242 -25.65 -3.97 10.49
CA ALA A 242 -24.41 -4.30 9.81
C ALA A 242 -24.63 -5.30 8.65
N ALA A 243 -25.45 -6.33 8.85
CA ALA A 243 -25.77 -7.28 7.79
C ALA A 243 -26.56 -6.64 6.64
N ARG A 244 -27.50 -5.73 6.95
CA ARG A 244 -28.24 -4.97 5.93
C ARG A 244 -27.34 -4.05 5.13
N GLU A 245 -26.43 -3.34 5.77
CA GLU A 245 -25.44 -2.48 5.11
C GLU A 245 -24.51 -3.30 4.19
N ILE A 246 -23.98 -4.43 4.66
CA ILE A 246 -23.14 -5.32 3.83
C ILE A 246 -23.92 -5.87 2.63
N LYS A 247 -25.19 -6.28 2.80
CA LYS A 247 -26.05 -6.71 1.68
C LYS A 247 -26.19 -5.61 0.63
N GLN A 248 -26.47 -4.37 1.06
CA GLN A 248 -26.62 -3.22 0.14
C GLN A 248 -25.30 -2.91 -0.59
N ILE A 249 -24.15 -2.97 0.10
CA ILE A 249 -22.85 -2.76 -0.53
C ILE A 249 -22.62 -3.84 -1.60
N ILE A 250 -22.86 -5.11 -1.27
CA ILE A 250 -22.73 -6.24 -2.21
C ILE A 250 -23.64 -6.05 -3.42
N ASP A 251 -24.92 -5.74 -3.21
CA ASP A 251 -25.90 -5.58 -4.27
C ASP A 251 -25.47 -4.51 -5.30
N VAL A 252 -24.93 -3.37 -4.82
CA VAL A 252 -24.48 -2.29 -5.69
C VAL A 252 -23.16 -2.63 -6.38
N VAL A 253 -22.17 -3.12 -5.64
CA VAL A 253 -20.81 -3.33 -6.16
C VAL A 253 -20.75 -4.54 -7.09
N SER A 254 -21.60 -5.56 -6.88
CA SER A 254 -21.65 -6.77 -7.72
C SER A 254 -22.06 -6.49 -9.17
N ALA A 255 -22.66 -5.33 -9.45
CA ALA A 255 -22.91 -4.90 -10.83
C ALA A 255 -21.61 -4.60 -11.62
N TYR A 256 -20.49 -4.41 -10.94
CA TYR A 256 -19.20 -3.99 -11.52
C TYR A 256 -18.09 -5.03 -11.30
N TYR A 257 -18.03 -5.64 -10.11
CA TYR A 257 -16.97 -6.57 -9.69
C TYR A 257 -17.55 -7.71 -8.86
N PRO A 258 -16.98 -8.93 -8.93
CA PRO A 258 -17.38 -10.03 -8.05
C PRO A 258 -17.14 -9.68 -6.58
N VAL A 259 -18.19 -9.79 -5.74
CA VAL A 259 -18.13 -9.54 -4.30
C VAL A 259 -18.63 -10.76 -3.55
N GLU A 260 -17.92 -11.18 -2.51
CA GLU A 260 -18.26 -12.33 -1.68
C GLU A 260 -18.19 -11.93 -0.19
N PHE A 261 -19.22 -12.31 0.56
CA PHE A 261 -19.19 -12.20 2.02
C PHE A 261 -18.39 -13.36 2.61
N ASP A 262 -17.45 -13.05 3.48
CA ASP A 262 -16.68 -14.05 4.23
C ASP A 262 -16.73 -13.71 5.73
N PRO A 263 -17.49 -14.48 6.54
CA PRO A 263 -17.60 -14.24 7.98
C PRO A 263 -16.29 -14.43 8.73
N THR A 264 -15.27 -15.04 8.11
CA THR A 264 -13.95 -15.26 8.71
C THR A 264 -12.94 -14.19 8.34
N LEU A 265 -13.26 -13.31 7.39
CA LEU A 265 -12.38 -12.21 7.02
C LEU A 265 -12.10 -11.34 8.23
N VAL A 266 -10.83 -11.26 8.61
CA VAL A 266 -10.30 -10.37 9.63
C VAL A 266 -9.19 -9.54 9.01
N ARG A 267 -9.12 -8.25 9.37
CA ARG A 267 -8.03 -7.36 8.95
C ARG A 267 -7.14 -7.05 10.16
N GLY A 268 -5.82 -7.11 9.93
CA GLY A 268 -4.80 -7.06 10.99
C GLY A 268 -4.63 -5.70 11.70
N MET A 269 -5.39 -4.64 11.34
CA MET A 269 -5.32 -3.34 12.02
C MET A 269 -6.45 -3.24 13.05
N GLY A 270 -6.09 -3.08 14.32
CA GLY A 270 -7.03 -3.05 15.45
C GLY A 270 -8.02 -1.88 15.45
N TYR A 271 -7.82 -0.87 14.61
CA TYR A 271 -8.62 0.34 14.57
C TYR A 271 -9.90 0.27 13.73
N TYR A 272 -10.16 -0.81 12.99
CA TYR A 272 -11.39 -0.93 12.20
C TYR A 272 -12.62 -1.07 13.10
N THR A 273 -13.71 -0.36 12.73
CA THR A 273 -14.95 -0.25 13.50
C THR A 273 -16.19 -0.78 12.79
N GLY A 274 -16.16 -0.92 11.48
CA GLY A 274 -17.28 -1.32 10.63
C GLY A 274 -16.84 -2.28 9.53
N ALA A 275 -17.33 -2.03 8.29
CA ALA A 275 -16.99 -2.84 7.12
C ALA A 275 -15.49 -2.98 6.93
N ILE A 276 -15.05 -4.19 6.59
CA ILE A 276 -13.68 -4.55 6.24
C ILE A 276 -13.70 -5.32 4.93
N PHE A 277 -12.69 -5.09 4.10
CA PHE A 277 -12.65 -5.69 2.78
C PHE A 277 -11.23 -5.91 2.25
N GLU A 278 -11.09 -6.86 1.34
CA GLU A 278 -9.86 -7.06 0.61
C GLU A 278 -10.12 -7.52 -0.83
N VAL A 279 -9.15 -7.27 -1.71
CA VAL A 279 -9.16 -7.80 -3.07
C VAL A 279 -8.27 -9.04 -3.13
N GLN A 280 -8.86 -10.18 -3.42
CA GLN A 280 -8.18 -11.46 -3.61
C GLN A 280 -8.09 -11.78 -5.10
N SER A 281 -6.91 -12.23 -5.54
CA SER A 281 -6.69 -12.66 -6.93
C SER A 281 -6.35 -14.15 -6.97
N SER A 282 -6.84 -14.85 -8.00
CA SER A 282 -6.43 -16.23 -8.25
C SER A 282 -4.98 -16.36 -8.72
N GLU A 283 -4.38 -15.27 -9.19
CA GLU A 283 -3.00 -15.22 -9.68
C GLU A 283 -1.96 -15.11 -8.56
N PHE A 284 -2.40 -14.81 -7.36
CA PHE A 284 -1.51 -14.60 -6.22
C PHE A 284 -2.11 -15.15 -4.92
N LYS A 285 -1.32 -15.93 -4.19
CA LYS A 285 -1.72 -16.42 -2.86
C LYS A 285 -1.63 -15.27 -1.83
N GLY A 286 -2.75 -14.60 -1.59
CA GLY A 286 -2.90 -13.47 -0.69
C GLY A 286 -3.68 -12.32 -1.33
N SER A 287 -3.90 -11.23 -0.60
CA SER A 287 -4.65 -10.09 -1.10
C SER A 287 -3.79 -9.11 -1.91
N LEU A 288 -4.37 -8.49 -2.93
CA LEU A 288 -3.75 -7.38 -3.68
C LEU A 288 -3.88 -6.04 -2.96
N GLY A 289 -4.80 -5.93 -2.03
CA GLY A 289 -5.04 -4.75 -1.22
C GLY A 289 -6.18 -4.99 -0.25
N GLY A 290 -6.43 -4.06 0.64
CA GLY A 290 -7.54 -4.14 1.57
C GLY A 290 -7.68 -2.91 2.44
N GLY A 291 -8.82 -2.81 3.11
CA GLY A 291 -9.19 -1.65 3.90
C GLY A 291 -10.37 -1.90 4.81
N GLY A 292 -10.98 -0.82 5.26
CA GLY A 292 -12.19 -0.85 6.09
C GLY A 292 -12.49 0.50 6.73
N ARG A 293 -13.61 0.55 7.45
CA ARG A 293 -14.10 1.70 8.20
C ARG A 293 -13.40 1.82 9.55
N TYR A 294 -12.98 3.03 9.92
CA TYR A 294 -12.22 3.31 11.14
C TYR A 294 -12.66 4.61 11.84
N ASP A 295 -13.93 4.72 12.16
CA ASP A 295 -14.59 5.93 12.67
C ASP A 295 -14.02 6.47 13.99
N THR A 296 -13.36 5.64 14.80
CA THR A 296 -12.84 6.06 16.11
C THR A 296 -11.40 6.54 16.10
N LEU A 297 -10.66 6.34 15.01
CA LEU A 297 -9.24 6.69 14.96
C LEU A 297 -8.99 8.19 15.14
N LEU A 298 -9.89 9.01 14.59
CA LEU A 298 -9.83 10.47 14.65
C LEU A 298 -10.29 11.06 15.99
N ASN A 299 -10.98 10.28 16.84
CA ASN A 299 -11.50 10.73 18.14
C ASN A 299 -10.40 11.17 19.11
N LYS A 300 -9.16 10.74 18.88
CA LYS A 300 -7.99 11.15 19.68
C LYS A 300 -7.68 12.65 19.58
N TYR A 301 -8.22 13.33 18.56
CA TYR A 301 -7.97 14.74 18.30
C TYR A 301 -9.19 15.63 18.50
N GLN A 302 -10.37 15.04 18.75
CA GLN A 302 -11.61 15.77 18.92
C GLN A 302 -12.67 14.94 19.65
N ASN A 303 -13.69 15.62 20.21
CA ASN A 303 -14.71 14.97 21.03
C ASN A 303 -15.77 14.21 20.22
N ASP A 304 -16.00 14.60 18.95
CA ASP A 304 -17.01 13.98 18.11
C ASP A 304 -16.41 12.93 17.18
N PRO A 305 -17.03 11.77 17.02
CA PRO A 305 -16.61 10.76 16.05
C PRO A 305 -16.62 11.32 14.63
N ILE A 306 -15.55 11.07 13.88
CA ILE A 306 -15.49 11.40 12.45
C ILE A 306 -15.48 10.09 11.67
N PRO A 307 -16.54 9.84 10.87
CA PRO A 307 -16.57 8.68 9.99
C PRO A 307 -15.40 8.69 9.02
N ALA A 308 -14.72 7.57 8.89
CA ALA A 308 -13.63 7.41 7.95
C ALA A 308 -13.56 5.97 7.45
N VAL A 309 -13.27 5.82 6.17
CA VAL A 309 -13.04 4.54 5.52
C VAL A 309 -11.88 4.68 4.55
N GLY A 310 -11.02 3.67 4.49
CA GLY A 310 -9.84 3.71 3.63
C GLY A 310 -9.53 2.37 3.01
N PHE A 311 -8.72 2.43 1.94
CA PHE A 311 -8.22 1.26 1.24
C PHE A 311 -6.76 1.45 0.84
N SER A 312 -5.93 0.42 1.03
CA SER A 312 -4.53 0.41 0.63
C SER A 312 -4.26 -0.70 -0.39
N ILE A 313 -3.65 -0.34 -1.52
CA ILE A 313 -3.14 -1.33 -2.49
C ILE A 313 -1.77 -1.82 -2.05
N GLY A 314 -1.56 -3.13 -2.11
CA GLY A 314 -0.28 -3.78 -1.87
C GLY A 314 0.70 -3.54 -3.03
N PHE A 315 1.27 -2.33 -3.12
CA PHE A 315 2.07 -1.85 -4.24
C PHE A 315 3.20 -2.81 -4.64
N GLU A 316 4.00 -3.28 -3.69
CA GLU A 316 5.12 -4.19 -3.98
C GLU A 316 4.64 -5.53 -4.57
N ARG A 317 3.47 -6.01 -4.15
CA ARG A 317 2.85 -7.23 -4.69
C ARG A 317 2.44 -7.05 -6.14
N ILE A 318 1.81 -5.92 -6.46
CA ILE A 318 1.44 -5.56 -7.84
C ILE A 318 2.70 -5.51 -8.72
N VAL A 319 3.74 -4.82 -8.28
CA VAL A 319 5.00 -4.70 -9.03
C VAL A 319 5.65 -6.07 -9.23
N ASP A 320 5.74 -6.91 -8.19
CA ASP A 320 6.32 -8.26 -8.28
C ASP A 320 5.54 -9.15 -9.25
N LEU A 321 4.20 -9.06 -9.25
CA LEU A 321 3.35 -9.80 -10.18
C LEU A 321 3.54 -9.34 -11.63
N LEU A 322 3.58 -8.03 -11.88
CA LEU A 322 3.82 -7.48 -13.22
C LEU A 322 5.20 -7.86 -13.75
N LYS A 323 6.23 -7.86 -12.89
CA LYS A 323 7.57 -8.38 -13.22
C LYS A 323 7.52 -9.86 -13.60
N SER A 324 6.78 -10.68 -12.84
CA SER A 324 6.66 -12.12 -13.14
C SER A 324 5.95 -12.39 -14.48
N LYS A 325 5.08 -11.47 -14.90
CA LYS A 325 4.42 -11.48 -16.23
C LYS A 325 5.30 -10.90 -17.35
N ASN A 326 6.56 -10.50 -17.04
CA ASN A 326 7.46 -9.83 -17.97
C ASN A 326 6.85 -8.56 -18.60
N MET A 327 6.01 -7.86 -17.85
CA MET A 327 5.42 -6.61 -18.32
C MET A 327 6.52 -5.59 -18.60
N LYS A 328 6.54 -5.12 -19.84
CA LYS A 328 7.40 -4.01 -20.26
C LYS A 328 6.56 -2.76 -20.35
N VAL A 329 7.02 -1.72 -19.68
CA VAL A 329 6.47 -0.37 -19.87
C VAL A 329 7.03 0.17 -21.18
N GLU A 330 6.17 0.72 -22.03
CA GLU A 330 6.64 1.42 -23.21
C GLU A 330 7.60 2.51 -22.78
N THR A 331 8.84 2.40 -23.24
CA THR A 331 9.85 3.42 -23.00
C THR A 331 9.69 4.51 -24.02
N GLU A 332 9.69 5.76 -23.57
CA GLU A 332 9.75 6.92 -24.47
C GLU A 332 10.93 6.78 -25.43
N GLU A 333 10.76 7.31 -26.64
CA GLU A 333 11.82 7.31 -27.66
C GLU A 333 13.08 8.00 -27.10
N LYS A 334 14.18 7.25 -27.05
CA LYS A 334 15.48 7.74 -26.58
C LYS A 334 16.42 7.90 -27.76
N ILE A 335 16.99 9.08 -27.91
CA ILE A 335 17.88 9.43 -29.00
C ILE A 335 19.28 9.67 -28.43
N ALA A 336 20.28 8.98 -28.98
CA ALA A 336 21.67 9.18 -28.60
C ALA A 336 22.43 9.99 -29.66
N PHE A 337 23.03 11.09 -29.25
CA PHE A 337 24.01 11.83 -30.06
C PHE A 337 25.40 11.36 -29.72
N VAL A 338 26.10 10.78 -30.71
CA VAL A 338 27.45 10.28 -30.57
C VAL A 338 28.40 11.12 -31.40
N TYR A 339 29.48 11.62 -30.83
CA TYR A 339 30.54 12.34 -31.54
C TYR A 339 31.94 11.86 -31.13
N ILE A 340 32.89 11.95 -32.06
CA ILE A 340 34.29 11.50 -31.87
C ILE A 340 35.15 12.72 -31.55
N ASP A 341 35.11 13.72 -32.43
CA ASP A 341 35.91 14.93 -32.31
C ASP A 341 35.17 15.99 -31.46
N PRO A 342 35.83 16.57 -30.42
CA PRO A 342 35.23 17.64 -29.60
C PRO A 342 34.69 18.85 -30.36
N ILE A 343 35.16 19.07 -31.58
CA ILE A 343 34.65 20.19 -32.45
C ILE A 343 33.14 20.07 -32.70
N TYR A 344 32.59 18.85 -32.70
CA TYR A 344 31.18 18.58 -32.91
C TYR A 344 30.32 18.70 -31.64
N LEU A 345 30.92 18.99 -30.48
CA LEU A 345 30.17 19.12 -29.24
C LEU A 345 29.05 20.15 -29.31
N SER A 346 29.35 21.34 -29.79
CA SER A 346 28.36 22.43 -29.90
C SER A 346 27.18 22.06 -30.83
N LYS A 347 27.47 21.36 -31.94
CA LYS A 347 26.44 20.87 -32.88
C LYS A 347 25.60 19.77 -32.25
N ALA A 348 26.22 18.82 -31.54
CA ALA A 348 25.52 17.76 -30.82
C ALA A 348 24.59 18.33 -29.76
N VAL A 349 25.04 19.32 -28.99
CA VAL A 349 24.22 20.01 -27.99
C VAL A 349 23.04 20.74 -28.65
N ALA A 350 23.28 21.47 -29.74
CA ALA A 350 22.21 22.21 -30.43
C ALA A 350 21.10 21.28 -30.93
N LEU A 351 21.45 20.17 -31.59
CA LEU A 351 20.51 19.17 -32.07
C LEU A 351 19.77 18.48 -30.92
N SER A 352 20.48 18.18 -29.85
CA SER A 352 19.86 17.61 -28.63
C SER A 352 18.81 18.57 -28.04
N GLN A 353 19.13 19.86 -27.91
CA GLN A 353 18.22 20.86 -27.35
C GLN A 353 16.99 21.07 -28.24
N GLU A 354 17.14 21.02 -29.55
CA GLU A 354 16.01 21.09 -30.49
C GLU A 354 15.03 19.92 -30.24
N LEU A 355 15.53 18.70 -30.13
CA LEU A 355 14.71 17.52 -29.89
C LEU A 355 14.09 17.51 -28.49
N VAL A 356 14.83 17.98 -27.48
CA VAL A 356 14.26 18.18 -26.12
C VAL A 356 13.11 19.17 -26.16
N GLY A 357 13.23 20.27 -26.94
CA GLY A 357 12.12 21.21 -27.16
C GLY A 357 10.88 20.59 -27.82
N GLN A 358 11.04 19.45 -28.50
CA GLN A 358 9.97 18.65 -29.10
C GLN A 358 9.47 17.52 -28.16
N GLY A 359 9.94 17.46 -26.90
CA GLY A 359 9.56 16.45 -25.92
C GLY A 359 10.29 15.11 -26.06
N LYS A 360 11.38 15.03 -26.83
CA LYS A 360 12.17 13.81 -26.98
C LYS A 360 13.21 13.67 -25.86
N ILE A 361 13.54 12.42 -25.48
CA ILE A 361 14.62 12.12 -24.52
C ILE A 361 15.93 12.01 -25.31
N THR A 362 16.93 12.80 -24.96
CA THR A 362 18.21 12.78 -25.63
C THR A 362 19.38 12.54 -24.67
N SER A 363 20.48 11.97 -25.18
CA SER A 363 21.73 11.77 -24.44
C SER A 363 22.93 12.03 -25.33
N LEU A 364 24.00 12.61 -24.76
CA LEU A 364 25.22 12.99 -25.47
C LEU A 364 26.38 12.08 -25.09
N TYR A 365 27.13 11.57 -26.07
CA TYR A 365 28.26 10.67 -25.85
C TYR A 365 29.47 11.08 -26.69
N GLN A 366 30.56 11.43 -26.03
CA GLN A 366 31.87 11.50 -26.68
C GLN A 366 32.53 10.12 -26.69
N VAL A 367 33.00 9.64 -27.84
CA VAL A 367 33.54 8.29 -27.98
C VAL A 367 34.83 8.32 -28.78
N LYS A 368 35.85 7.58 -28.34
CA LYS A 368 37.07 7.40 -29.11
C LYS A 368 36.80 6.63 -30.40
N LYS A 369 37.41 7.04 -31.54
CA LYS A 369 37.22 6.46 -32.88
C LYS A 369 37.27 4.93 -32.88
N ASN A 370 38.23 4.33 -32.16
CA ASN A 370 38.41 2.88 -32.08
C ASN A 370 37.38 2.16 -31.21
N LYS A 371 36.49 2.88 -30.50
CA LYS A 371 35.45 2.32 -29.61
C LYS A 371 34.04 2.59 -30.09
N ILE A 372 33.84 3.27 -31.22
CA ILE A 372 32.52 3.71 -31.69
C ILE A 372 31.59 2.52 -31.93
N GLY A 373 32.01 1.48 -32.66
CA GLY A 373 31.17 0.31 -32.93
C GLY A 373 30.68 -0.39 -31.67
N LYS A 374 31.56 -0.54 -30.68
CA LYS A 374 31.15 -1.12 -29.37
C LYS A 374 30.14 -0.24 -28.65
N LYS A 375 30.30 1.11 -28.72
CA LYS A 375 29.37 2.03 -28.07
C LYS A 375 28.00 2.04 -28.77
N LEU A 376 27.96 2.02 -30.10
CA LEU A 376 26.70 1.98 -30.86
C LEU A 376 25.90 0.70 -30.54
N ASN A 377 26.55 -0.45 -30.51
CA ASN A 377 25.89 -1.70 -30.15
C ASN A 377 25.33 -1.63 -28.73
N ARG A 378 26.12 -1.14 -27.77
CA ARG A 378 25.69 -0.99 -26.39
C ARG A 378 24.50 -0.03 -26.24
N LEU A 379 24.46 1.08 -26.98
CA LEU A 379 23.33 2.00 -26.95
C LEU A 379 22.04 1.36 -27.48
N LYS A 380 22.14 0.48 -28.51
CA LYS A 380 21.00 -0.32 -28.96
C LYS A 380 20.49 -1.27 -27.88
N GLU A 381 21.40 -1.95 -27.17
CA GLU A 381 21.09 -2.81 -26.03
C GLU A 381 20.49 -2.03 -24.87
N GLU A 382 20.90 -0.76 -24.66
CA GLU A 382 20.39 0.17 -23.65
C GLU A 382 19.02 0.78 -24.04
N GLY A 383 18.44 0.39 -25.20
CA GLY A 383 17.09 0.77 -25.62
C GLY A 383 17.01 2.15 -26.30
N PHE A 384 18.10 2.67 -26.83
CA PHE A 384 18.04 3.87 -27.68
C PHE A 384 17.40 3.51 -29.04
N THR A 385 16.31 4.21 -29.36
CA THR A 385 15.54 4.00 -30.60
C THR A 385 16.23 4.59 -31.81
N GLU A 386 16.99 5.67 -31.60
CA GLU A 386 17.78 6.34 -32.64
C GLU A 386 19.17 6.69 -32.11
N ILE A 387 20.19 6.55 -32.97
CA ILE A 387 21.57 6.90 -32.67
C ILE A 387 22.15 7.73 -33.79
N ILE A 388 22.39 9.01 -33.51
CA ILE A 388 22.90 10.00 -34.48
C ILE A 388 24.39 10.19 -34.24
N VAL A 389 25.21 9.86 -35.25
CA VAL A 389 26.66 10.12 -35.23
C VAL A 389 26.90 11.50 -35.87
N VAL A 390 27.17 12.48 -35.01
CA VAL A 390 27.21 13.91 -35.42
C VAL A 390 28.32 14.21 -36.41
N ASP A 391 29.48 13.53 -36.29
CA ASP A 391 30.63 13.71 -37.21
C ASP A 391 30.32 13.36 -38.67
N ASN A 392 29.20 12.67 -38.93
CA ASN A 392 28.80 12.27 -40.29
C ASN A 392 27.72 13.17 -40.91
N LEU A 393 27.21 14.16 -40.17
CA LEU A 393 26.12 15.03 -40.64
C LEU A 393 26.57 16.10 -41.67
N ASP A 394 27.86 16.25 -41.86
CA ASP A 394 28.44 17.22 -42.80
C ASP A 394 28.94 16.55 -44.11
N LYS A 395 28.68 15.23 -44.25
CA LYS A 395 28.93 14.43 -45.46
C LYS A 395 27.66 14.15 -46.22
#